data_012b1fdbadb4b3118a106122cbe777fa
#
_entry.id   012b1fdbadb4b3118a106122cbe777fa
#
_cell.length_a   1.000
_cell.length_b   1.000
_cell.length_c   1.000
_cell.angle_alpha   90.00
_cell.angle_beta   90.00
_cell.angle_gamma   90.00
#
_symmetry.space_group_name_H-M   'P 1'
#
loop_
_entity.id
_entity.type
_entity.pdbx_description
1 polymer ?
#
loop_
_entity_poly.entity_id
_entity_poly.type
_entity_poly.pdbx_seq_one_letter_code
_entity_poly.pdbx_strand_id
1 'polypeptide(L)'
;MPLLSSLNQSIFLRIYAGLLFICLLVAFFAQLLITTINAERVQTYREDMASAAFYLIDSGLSRQVTAQERNFWLSDVSTLFDTKFNIEPISKADFRTSEINRLNKQQAVVRFNSDTNTAEIYYKISGEDKVLHVSFNKLSEQQIKGVGVLLLDDLSYYRTLAEKQQRLQQIQKFFPFKLTLQSINKLQLDTDQKARLYRKDIVIMFRDNTSVENSSIRVLAPTEIQDTVVDLGPIPLFNWFPLNLIISITLISMFLISLGVYALIFPLERKLQLIQSGITKVREGKLNTKVKVVGEDEIAHLAATFNSMTEHIRRLIESQRELTRAVSHELRTPVARIRFAVDMLADTDDYDDRMSQRDYIDQDIESLNGLIDENEKFLKEHPTI
;
A
#
# COMPACT_ATOMS: atom_id res chain seq x y z
N MET A 1 7.95 15.50 -29.21
CA MET A 1 8.81 14.83 -28.22
C MET A 1 9.66 15.77 -27.32
N PRO A 2 9.33 17.05 -27.12
CA PRO A 2 10.12 17.93 -26.24
C PRO A 2 9.91 17.71 -24.74
N LEU A 3 8.79 17.10 -24.31
CA LEU A 3 8.49 16.85 -22.89
C LEU A 3 9.38 15.77 -22.25
N LEU A 4 9.83 14.77 -23.02
CA LEU A 4 10.71 13.71 -22.50
C LEU A 4 12.16 14.17 -22.33
N SER A 5 12.63 15.15 -23.11
CA SER A 5 13.96 15.72 -22.96
C SER A 5 14.06 16.65 -21.74
N SER A 6 12.99 17.40 -21.43
CA SER A 6 12.93 18.26 -20.23
C SER A 6 12.84 17.45 -18.92
N LEU A 7 12.19 16.30 -18.94
CA LEU A 7 12.15 15.35 -17.81
C LEU A 7 13.56 14.84 -17.44
N ASN A 8 14.47 14.77 -18.41
CA ASN A 8 15.81 14.23 -18.16
C ASN A 8 16.79 15.30 -17.61
N GLN A 9 16.48 16.57 -17.80
CA GLN A 9 17.30 17.70 -17.35
C GLN A 9 16.96 18.20 -15.95
N SER A 10 15.71 18.07 -15.49
CA SER A 10 15.30 18.53 -14.17
C SER A 10 15.11 17.38 -13.17
N ILE A 11 15.93 17.40 -12.11
CA ILE A 11 15.80 16.46 -10.98
C ILE A 11 14.43 16.59 -10.33
N PHE A 12 13.94 17.82 -10.15
CA PHE A 12 12.65 18.08 -9.52
C PHE A 12 11.51 17.43 -10.30
N LEU A 13 11.50 17.60 -11.62
CA LEU A 13 10.47 17.04 -12.50
C LEU A 13 10.54 15.50 -12.51
N ARG A 14 11.74 14.91 -12.46
CA ARG A 14 11.94 13.46 -12.38
C ARG A 14 11.43 12.89 -11.07
N ILE A 15 11.74 13.52 -9.93
CA ILE A 15 11.24 13.09 -8.61
C ILE A 15 9.74 13.20 -8.56
N TYR A 16 9.16 14.31 -9.04
CA TYR A 16 7.72 14.53 -9.07
C TYR A 16 6.99 13.49 -9.94
N ALA A 17 7.48 13.26 -11.16
CA ALA A 17 6.93 12.26 -12.06
C ALA A 17 7.07 10.83 -11.49
N GLY A 18 8.21 10.51 -10.88
CA GLY A 18 8.43 9.25 -10.20
C GLY A 18 7.50 9.04 -9.01
N LEU A 19 7.29 10.07 -8.19
CA LEU A 19 6.36 10.05 -7.07
C LEU A 19 4.92 9.85 -7.55
N LEU A 20 4.50 10.61 -8.56
CA LEU A 20 3.17 10.46 -9.17
C LEU A 20 2.96 9.05 -9.70
N PHE A 21 3.95 8.51 -10.42
CA PHE A 21 3.90 7.15 -10.95
C PHE A 21 3.77 6.10 -9.83
N ILE A 22 4.54 6.22 -8.75
CA ILE A 22 4.47 5.32 -7.59
C ILE A 22 3.08 5.40 -6.95
N CYS A 23 2.54 6.60 -6.74
CA CYS A 23 1.20 6.78 -6.16
C CYS A 23 0.12 6.14 -7.02
N LEU A 24 0.15 6.35 -8.34
CA LEU A 24 -0.81 5.75 -9.27
C LEU A 24 -0.70 4.22 -9.31
N LEU A 25 0.51 3.70 -9.32
CA LEU A 25 0.78 2.27 -9.31
C LEU A 25 0.29 1.62 -8.01
N VAL A 26 0.56 2.22 -6.86
CA VAL A 26 0.09 1.72 -5.55
C VAL A 26 -1.44 1.80 -5.48
N ALA A 27 -2.06 2.89 -5.95
CA ALA A 27 -3.51 3.01 -6.00
C ALA A 27 -4.16 1.95 -6.90
N PHE A 28 -3.57 1.68 -8.07
CA PHE A 28 -4.01 0.62 -8.97
C PHE A 28 -3.97 -0.77 -8.31
N PHE A 29 -2.84 -1.11 -7.67
CA PHE A 29 -2.72 -2.39 -6.96
C PHE A 29 -3.63 -2.49 -5.74
N ALA A 30 -3.83 -1.39 -5.00
CA ALA A 30 -4.77 -1.36 -3.89
C ALA A 30 -6.22 -1.64 -4.36
N GLN A 31 -6.63 -1.01 -5.47
CA GLN A 31 -7.94 -1.25 -6.07
C GLN A 31 -8.10 -2.71 -6.55
N LEU A 32 -7.07 -3.25 -7.21
CA LEU A 32 -7.08 -4.65 -7.66
C LEU A 32 -7.18 -5.62 -6.47
N LEU A 33 -6.47 -5.34 -5.39
CA LEU A 33 -6.49 -6.16 -4.18
C LEU A 33 -7.86 -6.11 -3.49
N ILE A 34 -8.46 -4.92 -3.35
CA ILE A 34 -9.81 -4.74 -2.78
C ILE A 34 -10.84 -5.55 -3.60
N THR A 35 -10.82 -5.43 -4.92
CA THR A 35 -11.80 -6.13 -5.78
C THR A 35 -11.64 -7.64 -5.70
N THR A 36 -10.40 -8.15 -5.69
CA THR A 36 -10.14 -9.59 -5.61
C THR A 36 -10.54 -10.18 -4.25
N ILE A 37 -10.15 -9.53 -3.15
CA ILE A 37 -10.50 -9.97 -1.79
C ILE A 37 -12.03 -9.92 -1.61
N ASN A 38 -12.68 -8.84 -2.05
CA ASN A 38 -14.13 -8.73 -1.89
C ASN A 38 -14.89 -9.73 -2.76
N ALA A 39 -14.40 -10.07 -3.96
CA ALA A 39 -14.99 -11.12 -4.77
C ALA A 39 -15.01 -12.47 -4.04
N GLU A 40 -13.90 -12.86 -3.43
CA GLU A 40 -13.81 -14.10 -2.64
C GLU A 40 -14.69 -14.04 -1.37
N ARG A 41 -14.70 -12.91 -0.67
CA ARG A 41 -15.54 -12.72 0.53
C ARG A 41 -17.03 -12.78 0.21
N VAL A 42 -17.48 -12.14 -0.88
CA VAL A 42 -18.88 -12.21 -1.34
C VAL A 42 -19.26 -13.65 -1.70
N GLN A 43 -18.37 -14.35 -2.39
CA GLN A 43 -18.60 -15.74 -2.75
C GLN A 43 -18.77 -16.62 -1.51
N THR A 44 -17.85 -16.54 -0.55
CA THR A 44 -17.96 -17.28 0.72
C THR A 44 -19.24 -16.92 1.48
N TYR A 45 -19.56 -15.63 1.59
CA TYR A 45 -20.78 -15.17 2.25
C TYR A 45 -22.05 -15.77 1.61
N ARG A 46 -22.14 -15.76 0.28
CA ARG A 46 -23.28 -16.35 -0.46
C ARG A 46 -23.40 -17.86 -0.20
N GLU A 47 -22.28 -18.56 -0.24
CA GLU A 47 -22.23 -20.01 -0.03
C GLU A 47 -22.59 -20.40 1.39
N ASP A 48 -22.14 -19.66 2.39
CA ASP A 48 -22.46 -19.94 3.80
C ASP A 48 -23.94 -19.65 4.10
N MET A 49 -24.50 -18.55 3.55
CA MET A 49 -25.93 -18.24 3.67
C MET A 49 -26.82 -19.29 2.99
N ALA A 50 -26.43 -19.73 1.79
CA ALA A 50 -27.16 -20.77 1.07
C ALA A 50 -27.09 -22.11 1.81
N SER A 51 -25.94 -22.47 2.37
CA SER A 51 -25.75 -23.76 3.07
C SER A 51 -26.76 -23.98 4.19
N ALA A 52 -27.11 -22.93 4.93
CA ALA A 52 -28.08 -22.99 6.01
C ALA A 52 -29.49 -23.41 5.53
N ALA A 53 -29.99 -22.77 4.49
CA ALA A 53 -31.30 -23.07 3.90
C ALA A 53 -31.34 -24.48 3.29
N PHE A 54 -30.30 -24.82 2.52
CA PHE A 54 -30.23 -26.09 1.82
C PHE A 54 -30.05 -27.28 2.75
N TYR A 55 -29.37 -27.09 3.87
CA TYR A 55 -29.31 -28.10 4.93
C TYR A 55 -30.71 -28.44 5.48
N LEU A 56 -31.57 -27.44 5.69
CA LEU A 56 -32.95 -27.69 6.16
C LEU A 56 -33.77 -28.41 5.09
N ILE A 57 -33.61 -28.02 3.82
CA ILE A 57 -34.32 -28.68 2.69
C ILE A 57 -33.89 -30.15 2.59
N ASP A 58 -32.58 -30.44 2.65
CA ASP A 58 -32.03 -31.79 2.64
C ASP A 58 -32.49 -32.61 3.86
N SER A 59 -32.51 -32.00 5.05
CA SER A 59 -33.02 -32.63 6.26
C SER A 59 -34.48 -33.02 6.12
N GLY A 60 -35.31 -32.16 5.58
CA GLY A 60 -36.72 -32.44 5.25
C GLY A 60 -36.86 -33.55 4.22
N LEU A 61 -36.07 -33.48 3.12
CA LEU A 61 -36.06 -34.45 2.03
C LEU A 61 -35.63 -35.85 2.53
N SER A 62 -34.69 -35.92 3.43
CA SER A 62 -34.19 -37.17 4.02
C SER A 62 -35.21 -37.88 4.94
N ARG A 63 -36.24 -37.17 5.42
CA ARG A 63 -37.36 -37.74 6.20
C ARG A 63 -38.42 -38.41 5.33
N GLN A 64 -38.44 -38.08 4.03
CA GLN A 64 -39.40 -38.62 3.10
C GLN A 64 -38.95 -40.03 2.63
N VAL A 65 -39.78 -41.02 2.87
CA VAL A 65 -39.46 -42.42 2.57
C VAL A 65 -39.69 -42.80 1.13
N THR A 66 -40.75 -42.28 0.52
CA THR A 66 -41.15 -42.63 -0.86
C THR A 66 -40.75 -41.53 -1.86
N ALA A 67 -40.56 -41.93 -3.11
CA ALA A 67 -40.29 -40.99 -4.18
C ALA A 67 -41.44 -39.96 -4.40
N GLN A 68 -42.67 -40.38 -4.10
CA GLN A 68 -43.86 -39.51 -4.23
C GLN A 68 -43.84 -38.44 -3.11
N GLU A 69 -43.55 -38.82 -1.87
CA GLU A 69 -43.42 -37.86 -0.75
C GLU A 69 -42.28 -36.86 -0.99
N ARG A 70 -41.14 -37.32 -1.52
CA ARG A 70 -39.99 -36.47 -1.87
C ARG A 70 -40.38 -35.43 -2.94
N ASN A 71 -41.12 -35.85 -3.97
CA ASN A 71 -41.59 -34.92 -5.02
C ASN A 71 -42.57 -33.90 -4.43
N PHE A 72 -43.46 -34.33 -3.52
CA PHE A 72 -44.40 -33.43 -2.87
C PHE A 72 -43.66 -32.40 -2.00
N TRP A 73 -42.72 -32.85 -1.17
CA TRP A 73 -41.88 -31.97 -0.38
C TRP A 73 -41.13 -30.91 -1.23
N LEU A 74 -40.54 -31.34 -2.36
CA LEU A 74 -39.86 -30.42 -3.27
C LEU A 74 -40.81 -29.43 -3.93
N SER A 75 -42.05 -29.85 -4.21
CA SER A 75 -43.11 -28.96 -4.73
C SER A 75 -43.47 -27.89 -3.70
N ASP A 76 -43.62 -28.28 -2.43
CA ASP A 76 -43.93 -27.35 -1.34
C ASP A 76 -42.77 -26.35 -1.12
N VAL A 77 -41.54 -26.85 -1.09
CA VAL A 77 -40.33 -26.00 -1.00
C VAL A 77 -40.25 -25.07 -2.23
N SER A 78 -40.54 -25.55 -3.43
CA SER A 78 -40.55 -24.75 -4.66
C SER A 78 -41.55 -23.61 -4.56
N THR A 79 -42.75 -23.89 -4.03
CA THR A 79 -43.79 -22.88 -3.80
C THR A 79 -43.34 -21.87 -2.71
N LEU A 80 -42.76 -22.36 -1.64
CA LEU A 80 -42.27 -21.53 -0.52
C LEU A 80 -41.21 -20.52 -0.98
N PHE A 81 -40.30 -20.95 -1.85
CA PHE A 81 -39.19 -20.11 -2.34
C PHE A 81 -39.50 -19.40 -3.67
N ASP A 82 -40.68 -19.60 -4.26
CA ASP A 82 -41.07 -19.10 -5.56
C ASP A 82 -40.03 -19.43 -6.66
N THR A 83 -39.51 -20.67 -6.62
CA THR A 83 -38.52 -21.14 -7.58
C THR A 83 -38.51 -22.66 -7.66
N LYS A 84 -38.11 -23.21 -8.81
CA LYS A 84 -38.12 -24.65 -9.03
C LYS A 84 -36.85 -25.32 -8.55
N PHE A 85 -36.98 -26.26 -7.63
CA PHE A 85 -35.91 -27.14 -7.19
C PHE A 85 -35.85 -28.40 -8.04
N ASN A 86 -34.66 -28.74 -8.54
CA ASN A 86 -34.41 -29.92 -9.35
C ASN A 86 -33.40 -30.84 -8.62
N ILE A 87 -33.58 -32.16 -8.80
CA ILE A 87 -32.55 -33.13 -8.35
C ILE A 87 -31.83 -33.62 -9.60
N GLU A 88 -30.53 -33.49 -9.62
CA GLU A 88 -29.69 -33.88 -10.73
C GLU A 88 -28.50 -34.73 -10.26
N PRO A 89 -28.00 -35.69 -11.11
CA PRO A 89 -26.80 -36.41 -10.78
C PRO A 89 -25.60 -35.45 -10.73
N ILE A 90 -24.66 -35.69 -9.78
CA ILE A 90 -23.51 -34.82 -9.61
C ILE A 90 -22.62 -34.75 -10.87
N SER A 91 -22.65 -35.80 -11.69
CA SER A 91 -21.92 -35.89 -12.96
C SER A 91 -22.47 -34.97 -14.07
N LYS A 92 -23.67 -34.41 -13.92
CA LYS A 92 -24.30 -33.56 -14.94
C LYS A 92 -23.70 -32.17 -14.98
N ALA A 93 -23.24 -31.67 -13.83
CA ALA A 93 -22.62 -30.37 -13.72
C ALA A 93 -21.07 -30.55 -13.65
N ASP A 94 -20.35 -29.79 -14.45
CA ASP A 94 -18.87 -29.78 -14.39
C ASP A 94 -18.40 -28.99 -13.16
N PHE A 95 -18.17 -29.72 -12.06
CA PHE A 95 -17.70 -29.14 -10.80
C PHE A 95 -16.18 -29.13 -10.74
N ARG A 96 -15.62 -28.01 -10.27
CA ARG A 96 -14.20 -27.91 -9.91
C ARG A 96 -13.89 -28.76 -8.68
N THR A 97 -12.66 -29.19 -8.53
CA THR A 97 -12.22 -29.98 -7.36
C THR A 97 -12.57 -29.29 -6.01
N SER A 98 -12.45 -27.96 -5.94
CA SER A 98 -12.81 -27.18 -4.76
C SER A 98 -14.32 -27.23 -4.46
N GLU A 99 -15.17 -27.19 -5.51
CA GLU A 99 -16.62 -27.28 -5.39
C GLU A 99 -17.06 -28.67 -4.95
N ILE A 100 -16.46 -29.73 -5.51
CA ILE A 100 -16.70 -31.13 -5.06
C ILE A 100 -16.35 -31.31 -3.58
N ASN A 101 -15.23 -30.72 -3.14
CA ASN A 101 -14.83 -30.78 -1.73
C ASN A 101 -15.84 -30.08 -0.81
N ARG A 102 -16.43 -28.95 -1.24
CA ARG A 102 -17.50 -28.26 -0.50
C ARG A 102 -18.77 -29.11 -0.44
N LEU A 103 -19.22 -29.64 -1.57
CA LEU A 103 -20.39 -30.51 -1.63
C LEU A 103 -20.25 -31.74 -0.72
N ASN A 104 -19.07 -32.36 -0.67
CA ASN A 104 -18.80 -33.49 0.21
C ASN A 104 -18.78 -33.12 1.72
N LYS A 105 -18.55 -31.84 2.03
CA LYS A 105 -18.65 -31.28 3.39
C LYS A 105 -20.06 -30.81 3.76
N GLN A 106 -21.07 -31.12 2.95
CA GLN A 106 -22.44 -30.63 3.13
C GLN A 106 -22.50 -29.08 3.12
N GLN A 107 -21.79 -28.47 2.21
CA GLN A 107 -21.77 -27.02 1.98
C GLN A 107 -22.31 -26.72 0.58
N ALA A 108 -23.07 -25.63 0.45
CA ALA A 108 -23.57 -25.20 -0.82
C ALA A 108 -22.45 -24.65 -1.72
N VAL A 109 -22.59 -24.85 -3.01
CA VAL A 109 -21.80 -24.21 -4.06
C VAL A 109 -22.70 -23.21 -4.77
N VAL A 110 -22.28 -21.95 -4.84
CA VAL A 110 -23.02 -20.87 -5.49
C VAL A 110 -22.24 -20.38 -6.71
N ARG A 111 -22.81 -20.49 -7.88
CA ARG A 111 -22.29 -19.91 -9.12
C ARG A 111 -23.10 -18.69 -9.47
N PHE A 112 -22.50 -17.52 -9.40
CA PHE A 112 -23.18 -16.27 -9.72
C PHE A 112 -22.79 -15.78 -11.12
N ASN A 113 -23.82 -15.55 -11.94
CA ASN A 113 -23.65 -14.94 -13.25
C ASN A 113 -24.02 -13.45 -13.15
N SER A 114 -23.03 -12.58 -13.30
CA SER A 114 -23.22 -11.12 -13.25
C SER A 114 -24.04 -10.57 -14.40
N ASP A 115 -24.00 -11.21 -15.59
CA ASP A 115 -24.63 -10.70 -16.79
C ASP A 115 -26.16 -10.90 -16.74
N THR A 116 -26.60 -12.04 -16.20
CA THR A 116 -28.02 -12.37 -16.01
C THR A 116 -28.53 -12.04 -14.61
N ASN A 117 -27.62 -11.65 -13.69
CA ASN A 117 -27.90 -11.45 -12.27
C ASN A 117 -28.58 -12.66 -11.62
N THR A 118 -28.17 -13.87 -12.02
CA THR A 118 -28.69 -15.15 -11.52
C THR A 118 -27.67 -15.85 -10.64
N ALA A 119 -28.12 -16.48 -9.57
CA ALA A 119 -27.33 -17.35 -8.72
C ALA A 119 -27.82 -18.80 -8.88
N GLU A 120 -26.95 -19.67 -9.38
CA GLU A 120 -27.18 -21.11 -9.39
C GLU A 120 -26.57 -21.72 -8.12
N ILE A 121 -27.41 -22.44 -7.37
CA ILE A 121 -27.01 -23.03 -6.11
C ILE A 121 -27.13 -24.56 -6.23
N TYR A 122 -26.05 -25.21 -5.82
CA TYR A 122 -25.95 -26.68 -5.79
C TYR A 122 -25.64 -27.12 -4.36
N TYR A 123 -26.35 -28.19 -3.94
CA TYR A 123 -26.15 -28.80 -2.63
C TYR A 123 -26.24 -30.32 -2.74
N LYS A 124 -25.26 -31.05 -2.18
CA LYS A 124 -25.25 -32.51 -2.26
C LYS A 124 -26.29 -33.12 -1.32
N ILE A 125 -27.15 -33.98 -1.84
CA ILE A 125 -28.14 -34.71 -1.03
C ILE A 125 -27.42 -35.75 -0.17
N SER A 126 -27.76 -35.78 1.12
CA SER A 126 -27.15 -36.67 2.07
C SER A 126 -27.36 -38.16 1.69
N GLY A 127 -26.25 -38.89 1.55
CA GLY A 127 -26.29 -40.32 1.21
C GLY A 127 -26.50 -40.63 -0.30
N GLU A 128 -26.57 -39.64 -1.17
CA GLU A 128 -26.76 -39.85 -2.61
C GLU A 128 -25.67 -39.16 -3.44
N ASP A 129 -25.41 -39.69 -4.65
CA ASP A 129 -24.58 -39.01 -5.67
C ASP A 129 -25.38 -38.05 -6.54
N LYS A 130 -26.23 -37.30 -5.89
CA LYS A 130 -27.10 -36.30 -6.53
C LYS A 130 -26.97 -34.96 -5.81
N VAL A 131 -27.27 -33.92 -6.56
CA VAL A 131 -27.30 -32.54 -6.06
C VAL A 131 -28.71 -31.97 -6.22
N LEU A 132 -29.10 -31.19 -5.23
CA LEU A 132 -30.22 -30.29 -5.31
C LEU A 132 -29.74 -29.02 -6.03
N HIS A 133 -30.42 -28.67 -7.14
CA HIS A 133 -30.10 -27.53 -7.97
C HIS A 133 -31.22 -26.54 -8.02
N VAL A 134 -30.94 -25.25 -7.90
CA VAL A 134 -31.92 -24.18 -8.04
C VAL A 134 -31.26 -22.93 -8.62
N SER A 135 -32.02 -22.14 -9.36
CA SER A 135 -31.60 -20.86 -9.88
C SER A 135 -32.46 -19.73 -9.29
N PHE A 136 -31.79 -18.73 -8.72
CA PHE A 136 -32.40 -17.53 -8.17
C PHE A 136 -31.99 -16.30 -8.96
N ASN A 137 -32.97 -15.50 -9.37
CA ASN A 137 -32.75 -14.24 -10.07
C ASN A 137 -32.60 -13.06 -9.09
N LYS A 138 -33.21 -13.16 -7.90
CA LYS A 138 -33.19 -12.10 -6.88
C LYS A 138 -33.55 -12.68 -5.52
N LEU A 139 -32.86 -12.25 -4.48
CA LEU A 139 -33.24 -12.57 -3.11
C LEU A 139 -34.48 -11.75 -2.73
N SER A 140 -35.57 -12.41 -2.33
CA SER A 140 -36.82 -11.78 -1.91
C SER A 140 -37.08 -11.95 -0.43
N GLU A 141 -37.95 -11.12 0.15
CA GLU A 141 -38.44 -11.25 1.53
C GLU A 141 -39.08 -12.63 1.76
N GLN A 142 -39.75 -13.18 0.75
CA GLN A 142 -40.37 -14.50 0.78
C GLN A 142 -39.35 -15.61 1.00
N GLN A 143 -38.18 -15.53 0.38
CA GLN A 143 -37.10 -16.52 0.55
C GLN A 143 -36.50 -16.46 1.97
N ILE A 144 -36.38 -15.28 2.53
CA ILE A 144 -35.91 -15.10 3.92
C ILE A 144 -36.92 -15.71 4.91
N LYS A 145 -38.22 -15.45 4.68
CA LYS A 145 -39.29 -16.08 5.48
C LYS A 145 -39.33 -17.60 5.28
N GLY A 146 -39.05 -18.07 4.06
CA GLY A 146 -38.98 -19.49 3.75
C GLY A 146 -38.00 -20.28 4.62
N VAL A 147 -36.82 -19.71 4.90
CA VAL A 147 -35.86 -20.33 5.83
C VAL A 147 -36.45 -20.44 7.24
N GLY A 148 -37.18 -19.43 7.69
CA GLY A 148 -37.88 -19.46 8.97
C GLY A 148 -38.96 -20.56 9.02
N VAL A 149 -39.75 -20.72 7.94
CA VAL A 149 -40.77 -21.78 7.84
C VAL A 149 -40.10 -23.16 7.86
N LEU A 150 -39.06 -23.40 7.06
CA LEU A 150 -38.32 -24.67 7.07
C LEU A 150 -37.75 -25.01 8.46
N LEU A 151 -37.25 -24.00 9.18
CA LEU A 151 -36.73 -24.21 10.53
C LEU A 151 -37.88 -24.55 11.50
N LEU A 152 -39.03 -23.91 11.38
CA LEU A 152 -40.21 -24.28 12.17
C LEU A 152 -40.69 -25.69 11.87
N ASP A 153 -40.68 -26.09 10.61
CA ASP A 153 -41.00 -27.48 10.21
C ASP A 153 -40.03 -28.46 10.80
N ASP A 154 -38.70 -28.22 10.72
CA ASP A 154 -37.69 -29.06 11.35
C ASP A 154 -37.90 -29.18 12.87
N LEU A 155 -38.31 -28.08 13.52
CA LEU A 155 -38.57 -28.08 14.99
C LEU A 155 -39.93 -28.65 15.37
N SER A 156 -40.88 -28.79 14.45
CA SER A 156 -42.20 -29.36 14.74
C SER A 156 -42.13 -30.82 15.17
N TYR A 157 -41.10 -31.53 14.75
CA TYR A 157 -40.87 -32.95 15.13
C TYR A 157 -40.42 -33.11 16.60
N TYR A 158 -40.09 -32.04 17.29
CA TYR A 158 -39.64 -32.02 18.68
C TYR A 158 -40.71 -31.38 19.58
N ARG A 159 -41.17 -32.09 20.61
CA ARG A 159 -42.34 -31.66 21.40
C ARG A 159 -42.00 -30.70 22.53
N THR A 160 -40.83 -30.89 23.16
CA THR A 160 -40.43 -30.12 24.35
C THR A 160 -39.48 -28.94 23.98
N LEU A 161 -39.47 -27.91 24.80
CA LEU A 161 -38.54 -26.81 24.68
C LEU A 161 -37.08 -27.25 24.72
N ALA A 162 -36.77 -28.23 25.58
CA ALA A 162 -35.44 -28.78 25.75
C ALA A 162 -34.96 -29.49 24.46
N GLU A 163 -35.82 -30.35 23.88
CA GLU A 163 -35.52 -31.03 22.61
C GLU A 163 -35.31 -30.03 21.45
N LYS A 164 -36.17 -29.03 21.35
CA LYS A 164 -36.02 -27.97 20.33
C LYS A 164 -34.70 -27.23 20.52
N GLN A 165 -34.33 -26.92 21.74
CA GLN A 165 -33.06 -26.27 22.05
C GLN A 165 -31.85 -27.13 21.71
N GLN A 166 -31.91 -28.44 22.04
CA GLN A 166 -30.87 -29.40 21.67
C GLN A 166 -30.75 -29.52 20.13
N ARG A 167 -31.88 -29.57 19.43
CA ARG A 167 -31.89 -29.59 17.95
C ARG A 167 -31.24 -28.34 17.36
N LEU A 168 -31.56 -27.17 17.87
CA LEU A 168 -30.94 -25.89 17.42
C LEU A 168 -29.42 -25.90 17.64
N GLN A 169 -28.94 -26.46 18.77
CA GLN A 169 -27.51 -26.60 19.00
C GLN A 169 -26.83 -27.54 17.99
N GLN A 170 -27.49 -28.64 17.61
CA GLN A 170 -26.96 -29.58 16.60
C GLN A 170 -26.85 -28.97 15.22
N ILE A 171 -27.83 -28.16 14.81
CA ILE A 171 -27.86 -27.54 13.49
C ILE A 171 -27.09 -26.21 13.42
N GLN A 172 -26.74 -25.62 14.57
CA GLN A 172 -26.03 -24.34 14.66
C GLN A 172 -24.77 -24.28 13.78
N LYS A 173 -24.06 -25.40 13.65
CA LYS A 173 -22.82 -25.46 12.85
C LYS A 173 -23.01 -25.24 11.34
N PHE A 174 -24.23 -25.39 10.84
CA PHE A 174 -24.58 -25.16 9.43
C PHE A 174 -25.06 -23.73 9.16
N PHE A 175 -25.26 -22.95 10.24
CA PHE A 175 -25.75 -21.56 10.15
C PHE A 175 -24.61 -20.59 10.49
N PRO A 176 -24.34 -19.60 9.63
CA PRO A 176 -23.31 -18.58 9.89
C PRO A 176 -23.75 -17.51 10.92
N PHE A 177 -25.00 -17.61 11.40
CA PHE A 177 -25.58 -16.73 12.41
C PHE A 177 -26.20 -17.53 13.55
N LYS A 178 -26.46 -16.89 14.69
CA LYS A 178 -26.99 -17.55 15.87
C LYS A 178 -28.46 -17.97 15.69
N LEU A 179 -28.77 -19.15 16.21
CA LEU A 179 -30.14 -19.65 16.35
C LEU A 179 -30.45 -19.78 17.84
N THR A 180 -31.48 -19.09 18.31
CA THR A 180 -31.86 -19.14 19.73
C THR A 180 -33.38 -19.22 19.91
N LEU A 181 -33.82 -19.91 20.98
CA LEU A 181 -35.22 -19.85 21.43
C LEU A 181 -35.32 -18.74 22.46
N GLN A 182 -36.25 -17.82 22.24
CA GLN A 182 -36.49 -16.70 23.14
C GLN A 182 -37.98 -16.51 23.43
N SER A 183 -38.31 -15.97 24.61
CA SER A 183 -39.66 -15.53 24.89
C SER A 183 -39.94 -14.19 24.20
N ILE A 184 -41.12 -14.04 23.57
CA ILE A 184 -41.60 -12.79 22.97
C ILE A 184 -41.49 -11.61 23.96
N ASN A 185 -41.75 -11.88 25.24
CA ASN A 185 -41.75 -10.84 26.28
C ASN A 185 -40.36 -10.30 26.61
N LYS A 186 -39.27 -11.04 26.28
CA LYS A 186 -37.87 -10.59 26.47
C LYS A 186 -37.35 -9.77 25.29
N LEU A 187 -38.07 -9.72 24.19
CA LEU A 187 -37.68 -9.02 22.99
C LEU A 187 -38.22 -7.58 22.99
N GLN A 188 -37.40 -6.64 22.58
CA GLN A 188 -37.84 -5.24 22.36
C GLN A 188 -38.56 -5.16 21.02
N LEU A 189 -39.87 -5.40 21.04
CA LEU A 189 -40.75 -5.41 19.87
C LEU A 189 -41.80 -4.32 20.03
N ASP A 190 -42.18 -3.72 18.91
CA ASP A 190 -43.32 -2.84 18.86
C ASP A 190 -44.65 -3.59 18.94
N THR A 191 -45.77 -2.86 19.06
CA THR A 191 -47.10 -3.45 19.26
C THR A 191 -47.55 -4.26 18.02
N ASP A 192 -47.19 -3.81 16.79
CA ASP A 192 -47.56 -4.49 15.54
C ASP A 192 -46.75 -5.80 15.38
N GLN A 193 -45.45 -5.72 15.63
CA GLN A 193 -44.56 -6.90 15.59
C GLN A 193 -45.03 -8.01 16.55
N LYS A 194 -45.40 -7.63 17.79
CA LYS A 194 -45.97 -8.58 18.76
C LYS A 194 -47.29 -9.17 18.26
N ALA A 195 -48.18 -8.32 17.74
CA ALA A 195 -49.48 -8.79 17.22
C ALA A 195 -49.30 -9.74 16.04
N ARG A 196 -48.33 -9.53 15.17
CA ARG A 196 -47.98 -10.42 14.04
C ARG A 196 -47.45 -11.76 14.54
N LEU A 197 -46.53 -11.78 15.51
CA LEU A 197 -46.01 -13.02 16.09
C LEU A 197 -47.13 -13.84 16.78
N TYR A 198 -48.05 -13.20 17.47
CA TYR A 198 -49.21 -13.90 18.06
C TYR A 198 -50.17 -14.45 17.02
N ARG A 199 -50.22 -13.86 15.81
CA ARG A 199 -50.96 -14.39 14.65
C ARG A 199 -50.19 -15.49 13.90
N LYS A 200 -49.04 -15.92 14.44
CA LYS A 200 -48.16 -16.92 13.82
C LYS A 200 -47.44 -16.44 12.55
N ASP A 201 -47.36 -15.11 12.34
CA ASP A 201 -46.61 -14.57 11.23
C ASP A 201 -45.12 -14.48 11.57
N ILE A 202 -44.25 -14.71 10.57
CA ILE A 202 -42.80 -14.48 10.69
C ILE A 202 -42.55 -12.98 10.57
N VAL A 203 -41.79 -12.45 11.52
CA VAL A 203 -41.42 -11.03 11.57
C VAL A 203 -39.95 -10.87 11.20
N ILE A 204 -39.69 -10.05 10.19
CA ILE A 204 -38.34 -9.63 9.78
C ILE A 204 -38.08 -8.24 10.36
N MET A 205 -36.98 -8.10 11.07
CA MET A 205 -36.54 -6.85 11.66
C MET A 205 -35.22 -6.42 11.05
N PHE A 206 -35.17 -5.21 10.56
CA PHE A 206 -33.92 -4.57 10.16
C PHE A 206 -33.41 -3.78 11.36
N ARG A 207 -32.21 -4.08 11.80
CA ARG A 207 -31.51 -3.30 12.80
C ARG A 207 -30.50 -2.42 12.07
N ASP A 208 -30.86 -1.17 11.91
CA ASP A 208 -29.96 -0.15 11.43
C ASP A 208 -29.23 0.42 12.66
N ASN A 209 -28.04 -0.08 12.92
CA ASN A 209 -27.15 0.64 13.83
C ASN A 209 -26.44 1.68 12.98
N THR A 210 -26.31 2.89 13.49
CA THR A 210 -25.73 4.09 12.88
C THR A 210 -24.34 3.95 12.24
N SER A 211 -23.76 2.77 12.27
CA SER A 211 -22.58 2.34 11.52
C SER A 211 -22.96 1.23 10.54
N VAL A 212 -22.61 1.39 9.28
CA VAL A 212 -22.80 0.38 8.19
C VAL A 212 -22.23 -1.00 8.56
N GLU A 213 -21.28 -1.06 9.49
CA GLU A 213 -20.67 -2.30 9.99
C GLU A 213 -21.60 -3.19 10.80
N ASN A 214 -22.69 -2.65 11.36
CA ASN A 214 -23.56 -3.39 12.28
C ASN A 214 -24.99 -3.53 11.78
N SER A 215 -25.27 -3.19 10.53
CA SER A 215 -26.60 -3.43 9.96
C SER A 215 -26.84 -4.93 9.84
N SER A 216 -27.91 -5.40 10.42
CA SER A 216 -28.25 -6.83 10.45
C SER A 216 -29.75 -7.04 10.33
N ILE A 217 -30.08 -8.22 9.82
CA ILE A 217 -31.46 -8.70 9.74
C ILE A 217 -31.66 -9.71 10.89
N ARG A 218 -32.77 -9.61 11.56
CA ARG A 218 -33.27 -10.65 12.49
C ARG A 218 -34.59 -11.18 11.99
N VAL A 219 -34.73 -12.48 12.03
CA VAL A 219 -35.98 -13.16 11.64
C VAL A 219 -36.53 -13.85 12.88
N LEU A 220 -37.74 -13.48 13.27
CA LEU A 220 -38.43 -14.07 14.40
C LEU A 220 -39.54 -14.98 13.88
N ALA A 221 -39.42 -16.26 14.13
CA ALA A 221 -40.38 -17.29 13.72
C ALA A 221 -41.11 -17.85 14.96
N PRO A 222 -42.44 -17.66 15.07
CA PRO A 222 -43.22 -18.10 16.22
C PRO A 222 -43.35 -19.62 16.27
N THR A 223 -43.02 -20.24 17.38
CA THR A 223 -43.15 -21.68 17.59
C THR A 223 -44.61 -22.08 17.97
N GLU A 224 -44.85 -23.39 18.07
CA GLU A 224 -46.11 -23.89 18.64
C GLU A 224 -46.21 -23.68 20.14
N ILE A 225 -45.06 -23.52 20.83
CA ILE A 225 -45.01 -23.28 22.27
C ILE A 225 -45.40 -21.79 22.49
N GLN A 226 -46.36 -21.60 23.39
CA GLN A 226 -46.87 -20.28 23.70
C GLN A 226 -45.73 -19.31 24.10
N ASP A 227 -45.80 -18.06 23.63
CA ASP A 227 -44.86 -16.98 23.91
C ASP A 227 -43.39 -17.27 23.55
N THR A 228 -43.15 -18.26 22.69
CA THR A 228 -41.80 -18.66 22.29
C THR A 228 -41.57 -18.50 20.80
N VAL A 229 -40.47 -17.86 20.45
CA VAL A 229 -40.03 -17.65 19.07
C VAL A 229 -38.64 -18.21 18.87
N VAL A 230 -38.39 -18.70 17.66
CA VAL A 230 -37.03 -18.92 17.19
C VAL A 230 -36.51 -17.60 16.63
N ASP A 231 -35.41 -17.16 17.15
CA ASP A 231 -34.69 -15.95 16.73
C ASP A 231 -33.50 -16.37 15.85
N LEU A 232 -33.61 -16.06 14.56
CA LEU A 232 -32.53 -16.24 13.59
C LEU A 232 -31.77 -14.91 13.48
N GLY A 233 -30.57 -14.90 13.99
CA GLY A 233 -29.75 -13.71 13.86
C GLY A 233 -29.06 -13.23 15.13
N PRO A 234 -28.37 -12.06 15.03
CA PRO A 234 -28.35 -11.16 13.87
C PRO A 234 -27.65 -11.75 12.65
N ILE A 235 -28.32 -11.66 11.48
CA ILE A 235 -27.77 -12.04 10.18
C ILE A 235 -27.02 -10.81 9.66
N PRO A 236 -25.67 -10.80 9.62
CA PRO A 236 -24.93 -9.64 9.16
C PRO A 236 -25.14 -9.42 7.67
N LEU A 237 -25.38 -8.19 7.26
CA LEU A 237 -25.32 -7.81 5.86
C LEU A 237 -23.87 -7.82 5.37
N PHE A 238 -23.67 -8.10 4.08
CA PHE A 238 -22.32 -8.11 3.52
C PHE A 238 -21.71 -6.71 3.61
N ASN A 239 -20.61 -6.60 4.33
CA ASN A 239 -19.83 -5.37 4.45
C ASN A 239 -18.73 -5.33 3.37
N TRP A 240 -18.89 -4.41 2.40
CA TRP A 240 -17.92 -4.21 1.32
C TRP A 240 -16.60 -3.60 1.79
N PHE A 241 -16.63 -2.83 2.86
CA PHE A 241 -15.49 -2.06 3.36
C PHE A 241 -15.27 -2.26 4.86
N PRO A 242 -14.94 -3.48 5.31
CA PRO A 242 -14.68 -3.70 6.73
C PRO A 242 -13.43 -2.94 7.17
N LEU A 243 -13.48 -2.38 8.37
CA LEU A 243 -12.44 -1.49 8.90
C LEU A 243 -11.04 -2.13 8.90
N ASN A 244 -10.95 -3.41 9.23
CA ASN A 244 -9.71 -4.16 9.21
C ASN A 244 -9.08 -4.26 7.80
N LEU A 245 -9.90 -4.44 6.76
CA LEU A 245 -9.44 -4.48 5.37
C LEU A 245 -8.92 -3.10 4.95
N ILE A 246 -9.68 -2.03 5.25
CA ILE A 246 -9.28 -0.65 4.93
C ILE A 246 -7.94 -0.33 5.61
N ILE A 247 -7.82 -0.58 6.93
CA ILE A 247 -6.59 -0.32 7.69
C ILE A 247 -5.41 -1.09 7.09
N SER A 248 -5.59 -2.39 6.81
CA SER A 248 -4.52 -3.23 6.27
C SER A 248 -4.03 -2.73 4.92
N ILE A 249 -4.94 -2.40 4.01
CA ILE A 249 -4.58 -1.89 2.67
C ILE A 249 -3.92 -0.51 2.77
N THR A 250 -4.42 0.36 3.65
CA THR A 250 -3.84 1.68 3.88
C THR A 250 -2.40 1.58 4.40
N LEU A 251 -2.15 0.71 5.39
CA LEU A 251 -0.80 0.50 5.93
C LEU A 251 0.16 -0.07 4.88
N ILE A 252 -0.29 -1.06 4.10
CA ILE A 252 0.51 -1.62 3.01
C ILE A 252 0.82 -0.55 1.96
N SER A 253 -0.17 0.25 1.56
CA SER A 253 -0.01 1.33 0.59
C SER A 253 0.98 2.39 1.09
N MET A 254 0.87 2.79 2.36
CA MET A 254 1.78 3.75 2.99
C MET A 254 3.22 3.22 3.03
N PHE A 255 3.40 1.94 3.36
CA PHE A 255 4.71 1.30 3.34
C PHE A 255 5.32 1.26 1.94
N LEU A 256 4.53 0.89 0.91
CA LEU A 256 5.00 0.83 -0.47
C LEU A 256 5.37 2.22 -1.02
N ILE A 257 4.57 3.24 -0.71
CA ILE A 257 4.88 4.63 -1.08
C ILE A 257 6.18 5.08 -0.40
N SER A 258 6.34 4.82 0.91
CA SER A 258 7.55 5.16 1.65
C SER A 258 8.80 4.48 1.05
N LEU A 259 8.70 3.20 0.71
CA LEU A 259 9.78 2.45 0.06
C LEU A 259 10.11 3.03 -1.33
N GLY A 260 9.09 3.40 -2.10
CA GLY A 260 9.26 4.02 -3.41
C GLY A 260 9.93 5.39 -3.33
N VAL A 261 9.52 6.24 -2.38
CA VAL A 261 10.15 7.54 -2.11
C VAL A 261 11.61 7.36 -1.71
N TYR A 262 11.90 6.41 -0.81
CA TYR A 262 13.28 6.08 -0.43
C TYR A 262 14.13 5.68 -1.65
N ALA A 263 13.59 4.81 -2.52
CA ALA A 263 14.29 4.37 -3.72
C ALA A 263 14.56 5.51 -4.72
N LEU A 264 13.70 6.54 -4.78
CA LEU A 264 13.90 7.72 -5.61
C LEU A 264 14.96 8.68 -5.03
N ILE A 265 14.99 8.85 -3.70
CA ILE A 265 15.87 9.81 -3.03
C ILE A 265 17.29 9.24 -2.85
N PHE A 266 17.43 7.95 -2.63
CA PHE A 266 18.71 7.30 -2.35
C PHE A 266 19.83 7.57 -3.37
N PRO A 267 19.60 7.50 -4.71
CA PRO A 267 20.62 7.85 -5.69
C PRO A 267 21.05 9.33 -5.64
N LEU A 268 20.10 10.22 -5.31
CA LEU A 268 20.36 11.66 -5.18
C LEU A 268 21.27 11.93 -3.96
N GLU A 269 20.96 11.33 -2.83
CA GLU A 269 21.77 11.44 -1.61
C GLU A 269 23.21 10.99 -1.87
N ARG A 270 23.40 9.86 -2.55
CA ARG A 270 24.75 9.38 -2.91
C ARG A 270 25.53 10.37 -3.77
N LYS A 271 24.89 10.99 -4.76
CA LYS A 271 25.55 12.02 -5.60
C LYS A 271 25.97 13.24 -4.79
N LEU A 272 25.09 13.72 -3.90
CA LEU A 272 25.40 14.85 -3.02
C LEU A 272 26.54 14.54 -2.04
N GLN A 273 26.58 13.35 -1.47
CA GLN A 273 27.67 12.91 -0.58
C GLN A 273 29.03 12.89 -1.30
N LEU A 274 29.07 12.52 -2.60
CA LEU A 274 30.29 12.56 -3.39
C LEU A 274 30.81 14.00 -3.56
N ILE A 275 29.93 14.96 -3.84
CA ILE A 275 30.30 16.39 -3.94
C ILE A 275 30.78 16.91 -2.58
N GLN A 276 30.06 16.62 -1.50
CA GLN A 276 30.43 17.01 -0.14
C GLN A 276 31.81 16.47 0.27
N SER A 277 32.08 15.22 -0.05
CA SER A 277 33.40 14.61 0.17
C SER A 277 34.49 15.31 -0.64
N GLY A 278 34.21 15.70 -1.89
CA GLY A 278 35.12 16.50 -2.73
C GLY A 278 35.44 17.86 -2.11
N ILE A 279 34.41 18.59 -1.67
CA ILE A 279 34.54 19.88 -1.01
C ILE A 279 35.43 19.78 0.25
N THR A 280 35.21 18.74 1.07
CA THR A 280 35.99 18.51 2.28
C THR A 280 37.49 18.30 1.96
N LYS A 281 37.80 17.50 0.92
CA LYS A 281 39.20 17.27 0.49
C LYS A 281 39.86 18.52 -0.05
N VAL A 282 39.14 19.34 -0.80
CA VAL A 282 39.68 20.64 -1.29
C VAL A 282 39.94 21.59 -0.13
N ARG A 283 39.07 21.64 0.87
CA ARG A 283 39.29 22.42 2.11
C ARG A 283 40.55 21.96 2.87
N GLU A 284 40.88 20.65 2.82
CA GLU A 284 42.10 20.08 3.39
C GLU A 284 43.38 20.38 2.55
N GLY A 285 43.26 21.17 1.50
CA GLY A 285 44.37 21.52 0.60
C GLY A 285 44.64 20.50 -0.52
N LYS A 286 43.78 19.46 -0.68
CA LYS A 286 43.94 18.43 -1.73
C LYS A 286 43.29 18.92 -3.06
N LEU A 287 43.92 19.90 -3.69
CA LEU A 287 43.39 20.57 -4.89
C LEU A 287 43.33 19.69 -6.16
N ASN A 288 43.98 18.52 -6.17
CA ASN A 288 43.88 17.54 -7.27
C ASN A 288 42.61 16.67 -7.21
N THR A 289 41.72 16.95 -6.24
CA THR A 289 40.46 16.22 -6.10
C THR A 289 39.49 16.55 -7.22
N LYS A 290 39.01 15.52 -7.94
CA LYS A 290 37.92 15.63 -8.92
C LYS A 290 36.73 14.80 -8.47
N VAL A 291 35.53 15.38 -8.50
CA VAL A 291 34.29 14.69 -8.29
C VAL A 291 33.84 14.08 -9.62
N LYS A 292 33.47 12.80 -9.59
CA LYS A 292 32.99 12.12 -10.80
C LYS A 292 31.64 12.70 -11.22
N VAL A 293 31.56 13.26 -12.42
CA VAL A 293 30.31 13.73 -13.03
C VAL A 293 29.56 12.52 -13.58
N VAL A 294 28.31 12.30 -13.09
CA VAL A 294 27.46 11.16 -13.52
C VAL A 294 26.09 11.67 -13.89
N GLY A 295 25.72 11.55 -15.15
CA GLY A 295 24.44 12.00 -15.71
C GLY A 295 24.50 13.39 -16.31
N GLU A 296 23.34 13.93 -16.69
CA GLU A 296 23.12 15.24 -17.30
C GLU A 296 22.15 16.10 -16.48
N ASP A 297 21.97 15.76 -15.21
CA ASP A 297 21.08 16.45 -14.29
C ASP A 297 21.78 17.65 -13.61
N GLU A 298 21.01 18.44 -12.86
CA GLU A 298 21.53 19.62 -12.14
C GLU A 298 22.68 19.28 -11.16
N ILE A 299 22.67 18.07 -10.59
CA ILE A 299 23.76 17.61 -9.70
C ILE A 299 25.02 17.33 -10.51
N ALA A 300 24.90 16.77 -11.70
CA ALA A 300 26.04 16.57 -12.60
C ALA A 300 26.63 17.93 -13.03
N HIS A 301 25.78 18.92 -13.32
CA HIS A 301 26.25 20.28 -13.62
C HIS A 301 26.96 20.93 -12.43
N LEU A 302 26.41 20.75 -11.22
CA LEU A 302 27.04 21.22 -9.99
C LEU A 302 28.42 20.58 -9.79
N ALA A 303 28.56 19.28 -10.02
CA ALA A 303 29.83 18.57 -9.93
C ALA A 303 30.86 19.07 -10.95
N ALA A 304 30.43 19.36 -12.19
CA ALA A 304 31.26 19.92 -13.23
C ALA A 304 31.75 21.35 -12.86
N THR A 305 30.84 22.19 -12.37
CA THR A 305 31.17 23.55 -11.90
C THR A 305 32.14 23.51 -10.74
N PHE A 306 31.94 22.60 -9.77
CA PHE A 306 32.87 22.38 -8.66
C PHE A 306 34.26 22.00 -9.17
N ASN A 307 34.37 21.06 -10.11
CA ASN A 307 35.66 20.65 -10.69
C ASN A 307 36.36 21.81 -11.40
N SER A 308 35.61 22.63 -12.16
CA SER A 308 36.15 23.84 -12.86
C SER A 308 36.67 24.86 -11.84
N MET A 309 35.91 25.13 -10.79
CA MET A 309 36.32 26.05 -9.73
C MET A 309 37.59 25.55 -9.03
N THR A 310 37.67 24.26 -8.69
CA THR A 310 38.84 23.66 -8.04
C THR A 310 40.09 23.78 -8.91
N GLU A 311 39.95 23.53 -10.22
CA GLU A 311 41.05 23.68 -11.19
C GLU A 311 41.49 25.12 -11.31
N HIS A 312 40.56 26.08 -11.30
CA HIS A 312 40.90 27.52 -11.31
C HIS A 312 41.69 27.91 -10.07
N ILE A 313 41.26 27.50 -8.85
CA ILE A 313 41.95 27.74 -7.61
C ILE A 313 43.38 27.14 -7.65
N ARG A 314 43.52 25.93 -8.16
CA ARG A 314 44.81 25.25 -8.32
C ARG A 314 45.79 26.10 -9.17
N ARG A 315 45.30 26.58 -10.34
CA ARG A 315 46.12 27.44 -11.24
C ARG A 315 46.52 28.74 -10.58
N LEU A 316 45.61 29.36 -9.84
CA LEU A 316 45.94 30.61 -9.11
C LEU A 316 47.06 30.39 -8.09
N ILE A 317 46.98 29.29 -7.29
CA ILE A 317 48.00 28.95 -6.29
C ILE A 317 49.35 28.62 -6.96
N GLU A 318 49.33 27.88 -8.08
CA GLU A 318 50.54 27.57 -8.86
C GLU A 318 51.19 28.86 -9.38
N SER A 319 50.40 29.74 -10.01
CA SER A 319 50.91 31.04 -10.50
C SER A 319 51.46 31.90 -9.37
N GLN A 320 50.78 31.98 -8.23
CA GLN A 320 51.27 32.69 -7.05
C GLN A 320 52.61 32.13 -6.54
N ARG A 321 52.76 30.80 -6.53
CA ARG A 321 54.04 30.16 -6.13
C ARG A 321 55.18 30.45 -7.11
N GLU A 322 54.89 30.42 -8.42
CA GLU A 322 55.89 30.76 -9.44
C GLU A 322 56.32 32.21 -9.32
N LEU A 323 55.39 33.15 -9.17
CA LEU A 323 55.65 34.56 -8.95
C LEU A 323 56.54 34.75 -7.68
N THR A 324 56.16 34.13 -6.56
CA THR A 324 56.93 34.26 -5.31
C THR A 324 58.35 33.71 -5.47
N ARG A 325 58.54 32.61 -6.23
CA ARG A 325 59.86 32.06 -6.53
C ARG A 325 60.67 33.00 -7.40
N ALA A 326 60.09 33.56 -8.47
CA ALA A 326 60.75 34.49 -9.35
C ALA A 326 61.22 35.76 -8.60
N VAL A 327 60.31 36.39 -7.85
CA VAL A 327 60.60 37.55 -7.03
C VAL A 327 61.75 37.25 -6.01
N SER A 328 61.65 36.09 -5.32
CA SER A 328 62.69 35.70 -4.38
C SER A 328 64.05 35.51 -5.04
N HIS A 329 64.08 35.02 -6.30
CA HIS A 329 65.33 34.83 -7.02
C HIS A 329 65.91 36.16 -7.46
N GLU A 330 65.09 37.08 -8.00
CA GLU A 330 65.49 38.39 -8.46
C GLU A 330 65.94 39.33 -7.32
N LEU A 331 65.37 39.21 -6.13
CA LEU A 331 65.80 39.96 -4.98
C LEU A 331 67.14 39.44 -4.38
N ARG A 332 67.44 38.14 -4.51
CA ARG A 332 68.66 37.56 -3.93
C ARG A 332 69.94 38.13 -4.56
N THR A 333 69.91 38.38 -5.86
CA THR A 333 71.10 38.83 -6.61
C THR A 333 71.58 40.23 -6.19
N PRO A 334 70.74 41.30 -6.16
CA PRO A 334 71.15 42.62 -5.73
C PRO A 334 71.49 42.62 -4.23
N VAL A 335 70.79 41.87 -3.36
CA VAL A 335 71.12 41.74 -1.93
C VAL A 335 72.48 41.13 -1.77
N ALA A 336 72.88 40.12 -2.56
CA ALA A 336 74.21 39.52 -2.48
C ALA A 336 75.29 40.48 -2.96
N ARG A 337 75.05 41.33 -3.98
CA ARG A 337 75.95 42.35 -4.45
C ARG A 337 76.14 43.46 -3.44
N ILE A 338 75.03 43.98 -2.87
CA ILE A 338 75.08 44.96 -1.80
C ILE A 338 75.97 44.45 -0.64
N ARG A 339 75.72 43.20 -0.20
CA ARG A 339 76.53 42.61 0.88
C ARG A 339 78.03 42.54 0.55
N PHE A 340 78.36 42.10 -0.67
CA PHE A 340 79.71 42.07 -1.15
C PHE A 340 80.35 43.47 -1.20
N ALA A 341 79.64 44.48 -1.71
CA ALA A 341 80.12 45.85 -1.74
C ALA A 341 80.32 46.45 -0.33
N VAL A 342 79.46 46.12 0.64
CA VAL A 342 79.62 46.51 2.06
C VAL A 342 80.86 45.84 2.67
N ASP A 343 81.10 44.53 2.41
CA ASP A 343 82.27 43.83 2.89
C ASP A 343 83.54 44.47 2.29
N MET A 344 83.57 44.86 1.00
CA MET A 344 84.69 45.54 0.37
C MET A 344 84.92 46.99 0.92
N LEU A 345 83.83 47.69 1.26
CA LEU A 345 83.93 49.00 1.95
C LEU A 345 84.63 48.93 3.27
N ALA A 346 84.54 47.81 3.99
CA ALA A 346 85.16 47.60 5.27
C ALA A 346 86.66 47.33 5.15
N ASP A 347 87.14 46.75 4.03
CA ASP A 347 88.53 46.33 3.81
C ASP A 347 89.36 47.31 2.99
N THR A 348 88.75 48.36 2.42
CA THR A 348 89.41 49.32 1.53
C THR A 348 89.71 50.66 2.27
N ASP A 349 90.94 51.13 2.27
CA ASP A 349 91.37 52.42 2.84
C ASP A 349 91.43 53.54 1.83
N ASP A 350 91.32 53.24 0.50
CA ASP A 350 91.33 54.19 -0.59
C ASP A 350 90.01 54.92 -0.74
N TYR A 351 90.05 56.25 -0.80
CA TYR A 351 88.88 57.10 -0.89
C TYR A 351 88.09 56.92 -2.19
N ASP A 352 88.76 56.79 -3.35
CA ASP A 352 88.11 56.60 -4.64
C ASP A 352 87.43 55.24 -4.79
N ASP A 353 88.06 54.18 -4.24
CA ASP A 353 87.46 52.84 -4.18
C ASP A 353 86.23 52.82 -3.25
N ARG A 354 86.21 53.49 -2.17
CA ARG A 354 85.08 53.64 -1.25
C ARG A 354 83.89 54.33 -1.94
N MET A 355 84.18 55.40 -2.69
CA MET A 355 83.16 56.12 -3.40
C MET A 355 82.54 55.24 -4.47
N SER A 356 83.32 54.48 -5.25
CA SER A 356 82.82 53.52 -6.23
C SER A 356 81.94 52.41 -5.63
N GLN A 357 82.36 51.88 -4.48
CA GLN A 357 81.56 50.86 -3.79
C GLN A 357 80.23 51.41 -3.26
N ARG A 358 80.20 52.63 -2.79
CA ARG A 358 78.97 53.34 -2.38
C ARG A 358 78.04 53.52 -3.54
N ASP A 359 78.52 53.98 -4.71
CA ASP A 359 77.70 54.17 -5.92
C ASP A 359 77.14 52.84 -6.38
N TYR A 360 77.85 51.73 -6.28
CA TYR A 360 77.32 50.38 -6.56
C TYR A 360 76.19 49.97 -5.60
N ILE A 361 76.32 50.27 -4.32
CA ILE A 361 75.29 50.01 -3.32
C ILE A 361 74.02 50.82 -3.61
N ASP A 362 74.22 52.16 -3.88
CA ASP A 362 73.10 53.03 -4.17
C ASP A 362 72.38 52.58 -5.45
N GLN A 363 73.08 52.15 -6.50
CA GLN A 363 72.50 51.63 -7.73
C GLN A 363 71.74 50.30 -7.52
N ASP A 364 72.28 49.39 -6.68
CA ASP A 364 71.57 48.12 -6.39
C ASP A 364 70.35 48.36 -5.49
N ILE A 365 70.35 49.37 -4.61
CA ILE A 365 69.20 49.79 -3.81
C ILE A 365 68.12 50.38 -4.71
N GLU A 366 68.48 51.23 -5.70
CA GLU A 366 67.54 51.75 -6.67
C GLU A 366 66.91 50.62 -7.55
N SER A 367 67.74 49.65 -7.93
CA SER A 367 67.26 48.46 -8.65
C SER A 367 66.28 47.62 -7.80
N LEU A 368 66.54 47.42 -6.51
CA LEU A 368 65.63 46.75 -5.55
C LEU A 368 64.30 47.50 -5.41
N ASN A 369 64.32 48.82 -5.27
CA ASN A 369 63.12 49.65 -5.18
C ASN A 369 62.31 49.55 -6.49
N GLY A 370 62.97 49.58 -7.65
CA GLY A 370 62.32 49.37 -8.92
C GLY A 370 61.62 48.01 -9.03
N LEU A 371 62.27 46.93 -8.58
CA LEU A 371 61.66 45.61 -8.57
C LEU A 371 60.48 45.51 -7.56
N ILE A 372 60.51 46.20 -6.44
CA ILE A 372 59.42 46.29 -5.50
C ILE A 372 58.21 47.03 -6.14
N ASP A 373 58.48 48.19 -6.72
CA ASP A 373 57.43 49.01 -7.39
C ASP A 373 56.78 48.27 -8.54
N GLU A 374 57.56 47.54 -9.34
CA GLU A 374 57.06 46.75 -10.47
C GLU A 374 56.18 45.60 -10.00
N ASN A 375 56.59 44.92 -8.93
CA ASN A 375 55.78 43.87 -8.29
C ASN A 375 54.50 44.43 -7.66
N GLU A 376 54.56 45.61 -7.00
CA GLU A 376 53.37 46.25 -6.44
C GLU A 376 52.38 46.69 -7.53
N LYS A 377 52.88 47.18 -8.64
CA LYS A 377 52.08 47.55 -9.80
C LYS A 377 51.44 46.31 -10.41
N PHE A 378 52.20 45.23 -10.61
CA PHE A 378 51.70 43.93 -11.11
C PHE A 378 50.57 43.38 -10.23
N LEU A 379 50.73 43.43 -8.87
CA LEU A 379 49.70 43.03 -7.93
C LEU A 379 48.44 43.91 -7.97
N LYS A 380 48.58 45.22 -8.27
CA LYS A 380 47.47 46.16 -8.43
C LYS A 380 46.73 45.95 -9.73
N GLU A 381 47.40 45.62 -10.82
CA GLU A 381 46.82 45.36 -12.15
C GLU A 381 46.19 43.97 -12.25
N HIS A 382 46.61 43.02 -11.39
CA HIS A 382 46.09 41.68 -11.32
C HIS A 382 45.59 41.40 -9.91
N PRO A 383 44.51 42.05 -9.43
CA PRO A 383 44.01 41.80 -8.08
C PRO A 383 43.58 40.34 -8.03
N THR A 384 44.22 39.57 -7.18
CA THR A 384 43.79 38.21 -6.83
C THR A 384 42.38 38.31 -6.23
N ILE A 385 41.38 37.83 -7.01
CA ILE A 385 40.00 37.68 -6.56
C ILE A 385 39.92 36.70 -5.39
#